data_87da27525c2cbd6005bf50425afe5af7
#
_entry.id   87da27525c2cbd6005bf50425afe5af7
#
_cell.length_a   1.000
_cell.length_b   1.000
_cell.length_c   1.000
_cell.angle_alpha   90.00
_cell.angle_beta   90.00
_cell.angle_gamma   90.00
#
_symmetry.space_group_name_H-M   'P 1'
#
loop_
_entity.id
_entity.type
_entity.pdbx_description
1 polymer ?
#
loop_
_entity_poly.entity_id
_entity_poly.type
_entity_poly.pdbx_seq_one_letter_code
_entity_poly.pdbx_strand_id
1 'polypeptide(L)'
;NGTDQTEAIVSVLRDDIKTCKPIRFDGNGYSDEWVKEAEKRGLDCETSCPVIFDNYLSEESIKMFESLNVMSEKELDARNEVKWDTYTKRIQIEARVMGDLSMNHIIPVATHYQSQLAKNVQNMRQIFPTEKAEKLCARNLQIIEEIAERTQIIEKGVEDLINARKVANKIEKKKKKAIAYH
;
A
#
# COMPACT_ATOMS: atom_id res chain seq x y z
N ASN A 1 -34.53 0.31 41.25
CA ASN A 1 -35.03 -0.89 40.57
C ASN A 1 -33.88 -1.87 40.48
N GLY A 2 -33.95 -3.00 41.25
CA GLY A 2 -32.86 -3.92 41.50
C GLY A 2 -32.52 -4.86 40.32
N THR A 3 -32.31 -4.31 39.14
CA THR A 3 -31.72 -5.07 38.00
C THR A 3 -30.23 -5.20 38.26
N ASP A 4 -29.71 -6.41 38.20
CA ASP A 4 -28.26 -6.65 38.30
C ASP A 4 -27.55 -5.81 37.23
N GLN A 5 -26.48 -5.12 37.61
CA GLN A 5 -25.67 -4.28 36.72
C GLN A 5 -25.22 -5.06 35.47
N THR A 6 -24.93 -6.33 35.63
CA THR A 6 -24.52 -7.23 34.56
C THR A 6 -25.66 -7.45 33.54
N GLU A 7 -26.90 -7.67 34.03
CA GLU A 7 -28.07 -7.80 33.16
C GLU A 7 -28.39 -6.53 32.39
N ALA A 8 -28.21 -5.38 33.01
CA ALA A 8 -28.41 -4.09 32.38
C ALA A 8 -27.38 -3.86 31.26
N ILE A 9 -26.09 -4.16 31.52
CA ILE A 9 -25.01 -4.08 30.52
C ILE A 9 -25.29 -5.01 29.34
N VAL A 10 -25.63 -6.27 29.61
CA VAL A 10 -25.93 -7.25 28.56
C VAL A 10 -27.12 -6.82 27.71
N SER A 11 -28.14 -6.23 28.32
CA SER A 11 -29.31 -5.72 27.57
C SER A 11 -28.92 -4.60 26.61
N VAL A 12 -28.16 -3.60 27.09
CA VAL A 12 -27.68 -2.48 26.25
C VAL A 12 -26.80 -2.99 25.11
N LEU A 13 -25.82 -3.83 25.40
CA LEU A 13 -24.94 -4.40 24.37
C LEU A 13 -25.72 -5.21 23.31
N ARG A 14 -26.76 -5.94 23.72
CA ARG A 14 -27.61 -6.70 22.79
C ARG A 14 -28.38 -5.77 21.86
N ASP A 15 -28.90 -4.65 22.36
CA ASP A 15 -29.65 -3.71 21.58
C ASP A 15 -28.74 -2.90 20.64
N ASP A 16 -27.54 -2.51 21.09
CA ASP A 16 -26.51 -1.90 20.26
C ASP A 16 -26.07 -2.81 19.11
N ILE A 17 -25.79 -4.09 19.40
CA ILE A 17 -25.44 -5.08 18.37
C ILE A 17 -26.54 -5.24 17.32
N LYS A 18 -27.80 -5.25 17.73
CA LYS A 18 -28.93 -5.33 16.79
C LYS A 18 -29.04 -4.08 15.92
N THR A 19 -28.91 -2.91 16.53
CA THR A 19 -29.04 -1.61 15.86
C THR A 19 -27.90 -1.40 14.88
N CYS A 20 -26.66 -1.82 15.24
CA CYS A 20 -25.49 -1.69 14.39
C CYS A 20 -25.36 -2.80 13.33
N LYS A 21 -26.26 -3.78 13.29
CA LYS A 21 -26.22 -4.87 12.31
C LYS A 21 -26.13 -4.40 10.85
N PRO A 22 -26.83 -3.35 10.39
CA PRO A 22 -26.77 -2.88 9.01
C PRO A 22 -25.40 -2.38 8.55
N ILE A 23 -24.55 -1.91 9.48
CA ILE A 23 -23.20 -1.39 9.16
C ILE A 23 -22.11 -2.45 9.33
N ARG A 24 -22.45 -3.65 9.84
CA ARG A 24 -21.50 -4.74 10.02
C ARG A 24 -21.35 -5.53 8.73
N PHE A 25 -20.10 -5.82 8.37
CA PHE A 25 -19.75 -6.64 7.23
C PHE A 25 -18.73 -7.71 7.65
N ASP A 26 -19.03 -8.99 7.37
CA ASP A 26 -18.21 -10.14 7.78
C ASP A 26 -17.47 -10.78 6.58
N GLY A 27 -17.46 -10.12 5.40
CA GLY A 27 -16.83 -10.59 4.17
C GLY A 27 -15.45 -9.99 3.90
N ASN A 28 -14.97 -10.15 2.67
CA ASN A 28 -13.73 -9.54 2.22
C ASN A 28 -13.95 -8.04 1.91
N GLY A 29 -13.49 -7.15 2.79
CA GLY A 29 -13.56 -5.71 2.66
C GLY A 29 -12.70 -5.10 1.53
N TYR A 30 -11.92 -5.91 0.82
CA TYR A 30 -11.09 -5.49 -0.32
C TYR A 30 -11.66 -5.93 -1.68
N SER A 31 -12.82 -6.58 -1.69
CA SER A 31 -13.43 -7.08 -2.91
C SER A 31 -14.29 -6.03 -3.61
N ASP A 32 -14.43 -6.15 -4.93
CA ASP A 32 -15.31 -5.28 -5.72
C ASP A 32 -16.78 -5.43 -5.32
N GLU A 33 -17.19 -6.61 -4.82
CA GLU A 33 -18.53 -6.85 -4.30
C GLU A 33 -18.78 -6.01 -3.06
N TRP A 34 -17.76 -5.86 -2.18
CA TRP A 34 -17.87 -4.99 -1.02
C TRP A 34 -18.02 -3.52 -1.41
N VAL A 35 -17.23 -3.02 -2.36
CA VAL A 35 -17.33 -1.63 -2.83
C VAL A 35 -18.76 -1.32 -3.29
N LYS A 36 -19.34 -2.21 -4.12
CA LYS A 36 -20.73 -2.07 -4.59
C LYS A 36 -21.76 -2.13 -3.47
N GLU A 37 -21.56 -3.01 -2.49
CA GLU A 37 -22.46 -3.14 -1.34
C GLU A 37 -22.33 -1.93 -0.39
N ALA A 38 -21.14 -1.40 -0.21
CA ALA A 38 -20.88 -0.22 0.61
C ALA A 38 -21.52 1.04 0.01
N GLU A 39 -21.37 1.27 -1.29
CA GLU A 39 -22.05 2.35 -2.02
C GLU A 39 -23.57 2.23 -1.86
N LYS A 40 -24.13 1.03 -2.00
CA LYS A 40 -25.55 0.76 -1.83
C LYS A 40 -26.06 1.05 -0.40
N ARG A 41 -25.18 0.87 0.59
CA ARG A 41 -25.47 1.22 2.01
C ARG A 41 -25.21 2.68 2.33
N GLY A 42 -24.72 3.48 1.38
CA GLY A 42 -24.35 4.88 1.60
C GLY A 42 -23.06 5.06 2.40
N LEU A 43 -22.19 4.05 2.38
CA LEU A 43 -20.87 4.12 3.02
C LEU A 43 -19.83 4.66 2.04
N ASP A 44 -18.91 5.47 2.53
CA ASP A 44 -17.76 5.94 1.77
C ASP A 44 -16.74 4.80 1.56
N CYS A 45 -16.29 4.65 0.32
CA CYS A 45 -15.30 3.65 -0.09
C CYS A 45 -14.04 4.29 -0.68
N GLU A 46 -13.69 5.49 -0.23
CA GLU A 46 -12.45 6.14 -0.65
C GLU A 46 -11.23 5.27 -0.30
N THR A 47 -10.36 5.04 -1.28
CA THR A 47 -9.14 4.23 -1.12
C THR A 47 -7.90 5.07 -0.85
N SER A 48 -7.98 6.39 -1.08
CA SER A 48 -6.87 7.30 -0.86
C SER A 48 -6.79 7.73 0.61
N CYS A 49 -5.89 7.11 1.37
CA CYS A 49 -5.67 7.40 2.78
C CYS A 49 -5.53 8.91 3.09
N PRO A 50 -4.74 9.72 2.36
CA PRO A 50 -4.63 11.14 2.63
C PRO A 50 -5.92 11.93 2.35
N VAL A 51 -6.82 11.45 1.49
CA VAL A 51 -8.14 12.06 1.24
C VAL A 51 -9.12 11.73 2.37
N ILE A 52 -9.10 10.48 2.88
CA ILE A 52 -9.93 10.06 4.01
C ILE A 52 -9.71 10.93 5.25
N PHE A 53 -8.51 11.46 5.44
CA PHE A 53 -8.23 12.33 6.59
C PHE A 53 -9.08 13.61 6.61
N ASP A 54 -9.63 14.05 5.48
CA ASP A 54 -10.57 15.19 5.43
C ASP A 54 -11.83 14.96 6.26
N ASN A 55 -12.26 13.71 6.40
CA ASN A 55 -13.47 13.36 7.15
C ASN A 55 -13.36 13.74 8.64
N TYR A 56 -12.13 13.87 9.19
CA TYR A 56 -11.94 14.37 10.54
C TYR A 56 -12.28 15.87 10.70
N LEU A 57 -12.27 16.63 9.60
CA LEU A 57 -12.56 18.05 9.55
C LEU A 57 -13.92 18.33 8.92
N SER A 58 -14.76 17.31 8.72
CA SER A 58 -16.15 17.51 8.32
C SER A 58 -16.93 18.19 9.45
N GLU A 59 -17.97 18.94 9.08
CA GLU A 59 -18.82 19.66 10.05
C GLU A 59 -19.44 18.70 11.07
N GLU A 60 -19.84 17.50 10.64
CA GLU A 60 -20.39 16.45 11.49
C GLU A 60 -19.34 15.93 12.49
N SER A 61 -18.11 15.69 12.03
CA SER A 61 -17.03 15.24 12.90
C SER A 61 -16.66 16.28 13.94
N ILE A 62 -16.53 17.55 13.56
CA ILE A 62 -16.24 18.65 14.48
C ILE A 62 -17.33 18.75 15.54
N LYS A 63 -18.60 18.82 15.13
CA LYS A 63 -19.75 18.88 16.06
C LYS A 63 -19.76 17.68 17.02
N MET A 64 -19.48 16.49 16.53
CA MET A 64 -19.42 15.28 17.36
C MET A 64 -18.34 15.41 18.44
N PHE A 65 -17.11 15.73 18.06
CA PHE A 65 -16.00 15.83 19.00
C PHE A 65 -16.18 16.95 20.03
N GLU A 66 -16.71 18.10 19.61
CA GLU A 66 -16.99 19.23 20.51
C GLU A 66 -18.14 18.92 21.46
N SER A 67 -19.23 18.31 20.99
CA SER A 67 -20.39 17.96 21.84
C SER A 67 -20.03 16.96 22.94
N LEU A 68 -19.04 16.10 22.68
CA LEU A 68 -18.54 15.12 23.64
C LEU A 68 -17.39 15.65 24.50
N ASN A 69 -17.00 16.91 24.34
CA ASN A 69 -15.84 17.53 25.01
C ASN A 69 -14.53 16.73 24.84
N VAL A 70 -14.33 16.10 23.68
CA VAL A 70 -13.14 15.31 23.40
C VAL A 70 -12.03 16.14 22.75
N MET A 71 -12.37 16.93 21.73
CA MET A 71 -11.45 17.82 21.01
C MET A 71 -12.20 19.02 20.44
N SER A 72 -11.54 20.15 20.39
CA SER A 72 -11.95 21.34 19.65
C SER A 72 -11.57 21.22 18.17
N GLU A 73 -12.19 22.03 17.32
CA GLU A 73 -11.86 22.14 15.89
C GLU A 73 -10.35 22.37 15.68
N LYS A 74 -9.72 23.26 16.45
CA LYS A 74 -8.28 23.56 16.35
C LYS A 74 -7.39 22.35 16.67
N GLU A 75 -7.80 21.54 17.63
CA GLU A 75 -7.07 20.30 17.98
C GLU A 75 -7.24 19.23 16.89
N LEU A 76 -8.41 19.12 16.31
CA LEU A 76 -8.67 18.22 15.18
C LEU A 76 -7.82 18.61 13.98
N ASP A 77 -7.78 19.91 13.63
CA ASP A 77 -6.97 20.41 12.51
C ASP A 77 -5.47 20.13 12.74
N ALA A 78 -4.94 20.46 13.91
CA ALA A 78 -3.55 20.20 14.25
C ALA A 78 -3.22 18.69 14.18
N ARG A 79 -4.10 17.82 14.66
CA ARG A 79 -3.91 16.36 14.57
C ARG A 79 -3.99 15.86 13.14
N ASN A 80 -4.86 16.44 12.32
CA ASN A 80 -4.99 16.07 10.91
C ASN A 80 -3.75 16.47 10.10
N GLU A 81 -3.16 17.63 10.39
CA GLU A 81 -1.87 18.00 9.81
C GLU A 81 -0.75 17.00 10.15
N VAL A 82 -0.73 16.49 11.39
CA VAL A 82 0.22 15.45 11.81
C VAL A 82 -0.03 14.14 11.06
N LYS A 83 -1.29 13.77 10.78
CA LYS A 83 -1.61 12.57 9.99
C LYS A 83 -1.04 12.66 8.58
N TRP A 84 -1.25 13.78 7.87
CA TRP A 84 -0.68 13.97 6.53
C TRP A 84 0.85 13.93 6.53
N ASP A 85 1.49 14.57 7.50
CA ASP A 85 2.95 14.56 7.62
C ASP A 85 3.48 13.15 7.92
N THR A 86 2.83 12.42 8.82
CA THR A 86 3.18 11.04 9.16
C THR A 86 3.02 10.11 7.96
N TYR A 87 1.90 10.22 7.23
CA TYR A 87 1.68 9.47 6.00
C TYR A 87 2.80 9.72 4.98
N THR A 88 3.06 10.99 4.69
CA THR A 88 4.12 11.39 3.77
C THR A 88 5.46 10.78 4.15
N LYS A 89 5.85 10.87 5.43
CA LYS A 89 7.13 10.33 5.92
C LYS A 89 7.21 8.81 5.78
N ARG A 90 6.13 8.10 6.06
CA ARG A 90 6.08 6.64 5.89
C ARG A 90 6.29 6.24 4.43
N ILE A 91 5.54 6.82 3.51
CA ILE A 91 5.70 6.52 2.08
C ILE A 91 7.10 6.94 1.58
N GLN A 92 7.67 8.04 2.08
CA GLN A 92 9.05 8.42 1.75
C GLN A 92 10.06 7.36 2.19
N ILE A 93 9.90 6.78 3.37
CA ILE A 93 10.78 5.71 3.87
C ILE A 93 10.62 4.47 3.01
N GLU A 94 9.39 4.03 2.77
CA GLU A 94 9.07 2.86 1.95
C GLU A 94 9.65 2.99 0.54
N ALA A 95 9.47 4.14 -0.11
CA ALA A 95 10.01 4.39 -1.44
C ALA A 95 11.55 4.37 -1.48
N ARG A 96 12.22 4.87 -0.42
CA ARG A 96 13.69 4.79 -0.31
C ARG A 96 14.17 3.37 -0.12
N VAL A 97 13.52 2.63 0.78
CA VAL A 97 13.88 1.24 1.05
C VAL A 97 13.64 0.37 -0.18
N MET A 98 12.53 0.58 -0.90
CA MET A 98 12.25 -0.13 -2.15
C MET A 98 13.34 0.13 -3.20
N GLY A 99 13.74 1.39 -3.40
CA GLY A 99 14.83 1.74 -4.32
C GLY A 99 16.17 1.12 -3.90
N ASP A 100 16.51 1.16 -2.62
CA ASP A 100 17.73 0.57 -2.07
C ASP A 100 17.76 -0.96 -2.25
N LEU A 101 16.69 -1.65 -1.84
CA LEU A 101 16.56 -3.10 -2.02
C LEU A 101 16.66 -3.50 -3.49
N SER A 102 16.01 -2.76 -4.38
CA SER A 102 16.03 -3.06 -5.81
C SER A 102 17.44 -2.94 -6.39
N MET A 103 18.11 -1.81 -6.17
CA MET A 103 19.39 -1.50 -6.80
C MET A 103 20.57 -2.21 -6.16
N ASN A 104 20.58 -2.35 -4.83
CA ASN A 104 21.75 -2.84 -4.09
C ASN A 104 21.66 -4.32 -3.69
N HIS A 105 20.46 -4.92 -3.77
CA HIS A 105 20.26 -6.31 -3.37
C HIS A 105 19.66 -7.18 -4.48
N ILE A 106 18.50 -6.79 -5.02
CA ILE A 106 17.76 -7.63 -5.99
C ILE A 106 18.50 -7.72 -7.32
N ILE A 107 18.83 -6.57 -7.93
CA ILE A 107 19.52 -6.53 -9.25
C ILE A 107 20.87 -7.21 -9.20
N PRO A 108 21.77 -6.98 -8.22
CA PRO A 108 23.05 -7.68 -8.14
C PRO A 108 22.91 -9.20 -8.03
N VAL A 109 21.97 -9.71 -7.25
CA VAL A 109 21.71 -11.15 -7.12
C VAL A 109 21.19 -11.73 -8.43
N ALA A 110 20.23 -11.06 -9.07
CA ALA A 110 19.69 -11.48 -10.36
C ALA A 110 20.76 -11.52 -11.46
N THR A 111 21.58 -10.49 -11.55
CA THR A 111 22.69 -10.40 -12.51
C THR A 111 23.77 -11.46 -12.24
N HIS A 112 24.05 -11.74 -10.97
CA HIS A 112 24.98 -12.82 -10.61
C HIS A 112 24.47 -14.18 -11.06
N TYR A 113 23.21 -14.49 -10.80
CA TYR A 113 22.58 -15.73 -11.25
C TYR A 113 22.51 -15.83 -12.77
N GLN A 114 22.17 -14.74 -13.46
CA GLN A 114 22.21 -14.65 -14.92
C GLN A 114 23.62 -14.99 -15.47
N SER A 115 24.66 -14.46 -14.84
CA SER A 115 26.06 -14.74 -15.23
C SER A 115 26.43 -16.21 -15.04
N GLN A 116 25.94 -16.86 -13.99
CA GLN A 116 26.12 -18.29 -13.77
C GLN A 116 25.45 -19.13 -14.87
N LEU A 117 24.20 -18.77 -15.25
CA LEU A 117 23.49 -19.44 -16.34
C LEU A 117 24.19 -19.25 -17.68
N ALA A 118 24.65 -18.02 -17.98
CA ALA A 118 25.39 -17.72 -19.20
C ALA A 118 26.68 -18.53 -19.30
N LYS A 119 27.43 -18.63 -18.19
CA LYS A 119 28.63 -19.47 -18.12
C LYS A 119 28.32 -20.96 -18.33
N ASN A 120 27.20 -21.45 -17.78
CA ASN A 120 26.74 -22.82 -18.01
C ASN A 120 26.44 -23.06 -19.49
N VAL A 121 25.70 -22.14 -20.14
CA VAL A 121 25.43 -22.23 -21.59
C VAL A 121 26.69 -22.25 -22.42
N GLN A 122 27.68 -21.40 -22.10
CA GLN A 122 28.99 -21.40 -22.79
C GLN A 122 29.70 -22.73 -22.65
N ASN A 123 29.75 -23.30 -21.44
CA ASN A 123 30.38 -24.59 -21.18
C ASN A 123 29.70 -25.75 -21.96
N MET A 124 28.35 -25.74 -21.96
CA MET A 124 27.57 -26.76 -22.69
C MET A 124 27.85 -26.72 -24.22
N ARG A 125 27.97 -25.50 -24.78
CA ARG A 125 28.31 -25.30 -26.20
C ARG A 125 29.74 -25.79 -26.56
N GLN A 126 30.64 -25.85 -25.57
CA GLN A 126 31.99 -26.42 -25.78
C GLN A 126 32.00 -27.94 -25.72
N ILE A 127 31.08 -28.57 -24.98
CA ILE A 127 31.06 -30.02 -24.74
C ILE A 127 30.24 -30.77 -25.80
N PHE A 128 29.14 -30.15 -26.26
CA PHE A 128 28.17 -30.81 -27.15
C PHE A 128 28.16 -30.17 -28.56
N PRO A 129 27.80 -30.93 -29.61
CA PRO A 129 27.49 -30.35 -30.92
C PRO A 129 26.40 -29.27 -30.79
N THR A 130 26.48 -28.22 -31.63
CA THR A 130 25.68 -27.01 -31.56
C THR A 130 24.16 -27.29 -31.40
N GLU A 131 23.58 -28.14 -32.26
CA GLU A 131 22.16 -28.48 -32.23
C GLU A 131 21.74 -29.12 -30.90
N LYS A 132 22.57 -29.97 -30.32
CA LYS A 132 22.32 -30.63 -29.04
C LYS A 132 22.49 -29.65 -27.90
N ALA A 133 23.51 -28.79 -27.91
CA ALA A 133 23.75 -27.76 -26.91
C ALA A 133 22.60 -26.76 -26.85
N GLU A 134 22.09 -26.30 -27.98
CA GLU A 134 20.98 -25.38 -28.05
C GLU A 134 19.67 -25.95 -27.45
N LYS A 135 19.39 -27.22 -27.77
CA LYS A 135 18.25 -27.92 -27.18
C LYS A 135 18.34 -28.06 -25.66
N LEU A 136 19.55 -28.42 -25.15
CA LEU A 136 19.77 -28.58 -23.72
C LEU A 136 19.78 -27.24 -22.96
N CYS A 137 20.20 -26.16 -23.61
CA CYS A 137 20.31 -24.82 -23.01
C CYS A 137 19.07 -23.95 -23.20
N ALA A 138 18.08 -24.37 -23.96
CA ALA A 138 16.91 -23.55 -24.31
C ALA A 138 16.23 -22.89 -23.06
N ARG A 139 16.04 -23.65 -22.00
CA ARG A 139 15.46 -23.12 -20.76
C ARG A 139 16.36 -22.10 -20.07
N ASN A 140 17.69 -22.34 -20.05
CA ASN A 140 18.63 -21.40 -19.45
C ASN A 140 18.69 -20.08 -20.23
N LEU A 141 18.66 -20.15 -21.57
CA LEU A 141 18.61 -18.97 -22.42
C LEU A 141 17.34 -18.13 -22.17
N GLN A 142 16.19 -18.79 -22.07
CA GLN A 142 14.93 -18.13 -21.73
C GLN A 142 15.01 -17.41 -20.36
N ILE A 143 15.56 -18.06 -19.33
CA ILE A 143 15.71 -17.45 -18.00
C ILE A 143 16.67 -16.25 -18.05
N ILE A 144 17.76 -16.33 -18.82
CA ILE A 144 18.70 -15.24 -19.01
C ILE A 144 18.00 -14.00 -19.60
N GLU A 145 17.18 -14.22 -20.62
CA GLU A 145 16.38 -13.17 -21.27
C GLU A 145 15.38 -12.56 -20.30
N GLU A 146 14.57 -13.40 -19.62
CA GLU A 146 13.61 -12.96 -18.60
C GLU A 146 14.26 -12.11 -17.50
N ILE A 147 15.45 -12.49 -17.02
CA ILE A 147 16.18 -11.72 -16.01
C ILE A 147 16.60 -10.36 -16.56
N ALA A 148 17.13 -10.32 -17.78
CA ALA A 148 17.57 -9.08 -18.41
C ALA A 148 16.40 -8.08 -18.55
N GLU A 149 15.27 -8.55 -19.10
CA GLU A 149 14.06 -7.72 -19.27
C GLU A 149 13.53 -7.20 -17.94
N ARG A 150 13.40 -8.09 -16.95
CA ARG A 150 12.87 -7.70 -15.62
C ARG A 150 13.79 -6.74 -14.88
N THR A 151 15.12 -6.91 -15.02
CA THR A 151 16.09 -5.98 -14.41
C THR A 151 15.94 -4.58 -14.97
N GLN A 152 15.80 -4.45 -16.29
CA GLN A 152 15.57 -3.14 -16.94
C GLN A 152 14.26 -2.48 -16.47
N ILE A 153 13.19 -3.28 -16.32
CA ILE A 153 11.92 -2.77 -15.80
C ILE A 153 12.08 -2.24 -14.37
N ILE A 154 12.80 -2.97 -13.51
CA ILE A 154 13.06 -2.56 -12.13
C ILE A 154 13.91 -1.28 -12.11
N GLU A 155 14.99 -1.19 -12.87
CA GLU A 155 15.85 -0.01 -12.96
C GLU A 155 15.04 1.23 -13.38
N LYS A 156 14.22 1.08 -14.42
CA LYS A 156 13.34 2.16 -14.90
C LYS A 156 12.31 2.55 -13.85
N GLY A 157 11.69 1.59 -13.19
CA GLY A 157 10.73 1.83 -12.11
C GLY A 157 11.35 2.60 -10.93
N VAL A 158 12.60 2.28 -10.55
CA VAL A 158 13.32 3.02 -9.50
C VAL A 158 13.64 4.44 -9.93
N GLU A 159 14.05 4.66 -11.19
CA GLU A 159 14.26 6.01 -11.72
C GLU A 159 12.98 6.85 -11.67
N ASP A 160 11.87 6.29 -12.12
CA ASP A 160 10.56 6.94 -12.12
C ASP A 160 10.10 7.26 -10.69
N LEU A 161 10.28 6.34 -9.73
CA LEU A 161 10.01 6.54 -8.31
C LEU A 161 10.84 7.70 -7.72
N ILE A 162 12.13 7.76 -8.05
CA ILE A 162 13.01 8.85 -7.60
C ILE A 162 12.54 10.20 -8.16
N ASN A 163 12.15 10.25 -9.42
CA ASN A 163 11.70 11.47 -10.08
C ASN A 163 10.35 11.94 -9.52
N ALA A 164 9.39 11.03 -9.33
CA ALA A 164 8.11 11.32 -8.68
C ALA A 164 8.32 11.91 -7.27
N ARG A 165 9.19 11.29 -6.45
CA ARG A 165 9.57 11.82 -5.13
C ARG A 165 10.16 13.23 -5.18
N LYS A 166 11.06 13.50 -6.14
CA LYS A 166 11.64 14.85 -6.28
C LYS A 166 10.58 15.90 -6.56
N VAL A 167 9.57 15.57 -7.36
CA VAL A 167 8.44 16.45 -7.67
C VAL A 167 7.57 16.65 -6.42
N ALA A 168 7.13 15.57 -5.77
CA ALA A 168 6.30 15.63 -4.57
C ALA A 168 6.97 16.38 -3.41
N ASN A 169 8.30 16.26 -3.26
CA ASN A 169 9.05 16.97 -2.22
C ASN A 169 9.00 18.50 -2.32
N LYS A 170 8.80 19.06 -3.52
CA LYS A 170 8.70 20.51 -3.74
C LYS A 170 7.36 21.10 -3.26
N ILE A 171 6.38 20.26 -2.96
CA ILE A 171 5.06 20.69 -2.51
C ILE A 171 5.14 21.08 -1.03
N GLU A 172 4.79 22.32 -0.70
CA GLU A 172 4.84 22.84 0.68
C GLU A 172 3.63 22.41 1.51
N LYS A 173 2.40 22.47 0.91
CA LYS A 173 1.16 22.14 1.61
C LYS A 173 1.11 20.65 1.95
N LYS A 174 1.06 20.31 3.25
CA LYS A 174 1.11 18.93 3.78
C LYS A 174 0.10 18.00 3.12
N LYS A 175 -1.18 18.40 3.06
CA LYS A 175 -2.23 17.61 2.38
C LYS A 175 -1.90 17.33 0.92
N LYS A 176 -1.55 18.37 0.15
CA LYS A 176 -1.20 18.19 -1.27
C LYS A 176 0.02 17.32 -1.47
N LYS A 177 1.02 17.45 -0.57
CA LYS A 177 2.19 16.59 -0.57
C LYS A 177 1.81 15.13 -0.27
N ALA A 178 0.98 14.88 0.73
CA ALA A 178 0.50 13.55 1.07
C ALA A 178 -0.26 12.88 -0.09
N ILE A 179 -1.10 13.64 -0.79
CA ILE A 179 -1.80 13.16 -2.01
C ILE A 179 -0.82 12.86 -3.14
N ALA A 180 0.23 13.67 -3.32
CA ALA A 180 1.24 13.44 -4.36
C ALA A 180 2.17 12.26 -4.05
N TYR A 181 2.18 11.79 -2.81
CA TYR A 181 2.90 10.57 -2.38
C TYR A 181 2.03 9.31 -2.41
N HIS A 182 0.71 9.46 -2.57
CA HIS A 182 -0.21 8.35 -2.75
C HIS A 182 -0.18 7.85 -4.19
#